data_2a955c7251bc4f8282b7fe74b3421d43
#
_entry.id   2a955c7251bc4f8282b7fe74b3421d43
#
_cell.length_a   1.000
_cell.length_b   1.000
_cell.length_c   1.000
_cell.angle_alpha   90.00
_cell.angle_beta   90.00
_cell.angle_gamma   90.00
#
_symmetry.space_group_name_H-M   'P 1'
#
loop_
_entity.id
_entity.type
_entity.pdbx_description
1 polymer ?
#
loop_
_entity_poly.entity_id
_entity_poly.type
_entity_poly.pdbx_seq_one_letter_code
_entity_poly.pdbx_strand_id
1 'polypeptide(L)'
;MPYAQLHYPFEGEINAEGLKATGKTEAEYRDQLVHSCYEGIAVPPAFFPADFINEGVDQTRGWFFTLHAIATMVFDSVAFKNVISTGLVLDAKGNKMSKHVGNVTNPFEMMNKYGADPVRFYMMTNSEPWDNLKFDPEGVDECRRKFFGTLYNTYSFFALYANVDGYDATTCEAVKADAPEIDRWIISKLNSLIKGVTAELEDFDPTRAG
;
A
#
# COMPACT_ATOMS: atom_id res chain seq x y z
N MET A 1 9.92 3.66 14.40
CA MET A 1 10.77 2.51 14.78
C MET A 1 9.94 1.24 14.62
N PRO A 2 10.44 0.20 13.96
CA PRO A 2 9.67 -1.03 13.69
C PRO A 2 9.27 -1.79 14.96
N TYR A 3 9.87 -1.47 16.11
CA TYR A 3 9.63 -2.13 17.39
C TYR A 3 8.83 -1.30 18.40
N ALA A 4 8.28 -0.16 17.98
CA ALA A 4 7.59 0.75 18.91
C ALA A 4 6.41 0.08 19.62
N GLN A 5 5.75 -0.86 18.98
CA GLN A 5 4.63 -1.64 19.54
C GLN A 5 5.07 -2.69 20.57
N LEU A 6 6.34 -3.10 20.54
CA LEU A 6 6.89 -4.11 21.43
C LEU A 6 7.93 -3.57 22.41
N HIS A 7 8.08 -2.25 22.52
CA HIS A 7 8.99 -1.72 23.54
C HIS A 7 8.42 -1.99 24.95
N TYR A 8 9.28 -1.92 25.96
CA TYR A 8 8.86 -2.12 27.34
C TYR A 8 7.60 -1.26 27.68
N PRO A 9 6.55 -1.82 28.26
CA PRO A 9 6.42 -3.15 28.90
C PRO A 9 6.00 -4.31 27.98
N PHE A 10 6.13 -4.19 26.66
CA PHE A 10 5.81 -5.25 25.67
C PHE A 10 4.33 -5.65 25.62
N GLU A 11 3.43 -4.70 25.81
CA GLU A 11 1.96 -4.91 25.78
C GLU A 11 1.35 -4.77 24.39
N GLY A 12 2.14 -4.37 23.38
CA GLY A 12 1.70 -4.22 21.99
C GLY A 12 1.26 -5.55 21.36
N GLU A 13 0.51 -5.46 20.26
CA GLU A 13 0.08 -6.63 19.49
C GLU A 13 1.28 -7.33 18.87
N ILE A 14 1.29 -8.65 18.91
CA ILE A 14 2.27 -9.50 18.26
C ILE A 14 1.62 -10.11 17.01
N ASN A 15 2.31 -10.00 15.87
CA ASN A 15 1.85 -10.63 14.62
C ASN A 15 1.81 -12.17 14.82
N ALA A 16 0.62 -12.75 14.58
CA ALA A 16 0.38 -14.18 14.79
C ALA A 16 1.25 -15.09 13.90
N GLU A 17 1.52 -14.67 12.66
CA GLU A 17 2.37 -15.43 11.74
C GLU A 17 3.84 -15.38 12.17
N GLY A 18 4.34 -14.22 12.55
CA GLY A 18 5.68 -14.04 13.06
C GLY A 18 5.88 -14.82 14.37
N LEU A 19 4.90 -14.79 15.28
CA LEU A 19 4.94 -15.57 16.52
C LEU A 19 4.98 -17.07 16.23
N LYS A 20 4.17 -17.56 15.30
CA LYS A 20 4.16 -18.96 14.87
C LYS A 20 5.51 -19.43 14.35
N ALA A 21 6.25 -18.55 13.65
CA ALA A 21 7.59 -18.85 13.15
C ALA A 21 8.61 -19.06 14.28
N THR A 22 8.38 -18.48 15.47
CA THR A 22 9.24 -18.68 16.65
C THR A 22 9.01 -20.02 17.36
N GLY A 23 7.91 -20.72 17.07
CA GLY A 23 7.50 -21.95 17.74
C GLY A 23 7.10 -21.76 19.22
N LYS A 24 6.89 -20.54 19.67
CA LYS A 24 6.56 -20.18 21.07
C LYS A 24 5.12 -19.70 21.19
N THR A 25 4.58 -19.83 22.40
CA THR A 25 3.35 -19.12 22.76
C THR A 25 3.62 -17.63 22.94
N GLU A 26 2.60 -16.80 22.88
CA GLU A 26 2.72 -15.36 23.09
C GLU A 26 3.30 -15.03 24.49
N ALA A 27 2.88 -15.77 25.52
CA ALA A 27 3.36 -15.57 26.88
C ALA A 27 4.86 -15.89 27.01
N GLU A 28 5.32 -17.00 26.44
CA GLU A 28 6.75 -17.38 26.44
C GLU A 28 7.60 -16.37 25.66
N TYR A 29 7.07 -15.84 24.55
CA TYR A 29 7.78 -14.85 23.75
C TYR A 29 7.88 -13.50 24.49
N ARG A 30 6.81 -13.04 25.13
CA ARG A 30 6.82 -11.81 25.95
C ARG A 30 7.74 -11.92 27.15
N ASP A 31 7.71 -13.07 27.84
CA ASP A 31 8.62 -13.35 28.96
C ASP A 31 10.07 -13.32 28.51
N GLN A 32 10.40 -13.92 27.37
CA GLN A 32 11.74 -13.87 26.80
C GLN A 32 12.18 -12.42 26.47
N LEU A 33 11.29 -11.58 25.93
CA LEU A 33 11.60 -10.17 25.65
C LEU A 33 11.92 -9.40 26.94
N VAL A 34 11.16 -9.63 28.00
CA VAL A 34 11.42 -9.01 29.31
C VAL A 34 12.76 -9.46 29.88
N HIS A 35 13.03 -10.76 29.88
CA HIS A 35 14.32 -11.30 30.40
C HIS A 35 15.50 -10.79 29.57
N SER A 36 15.39 -10.76 28.23
CA SER A 36 16.47 -10.29 27.36
C SER A 36 16.86 -8.82 27.62
N CYS A 37 15.89 -7.97 27.98
CA CYS A 37 16.18 -6.60 28.37
C CYS A 37 17.04 -6.48 29.64
N TYR A 38 16.82 -7.35 30.61
CA TYR A 38 17.61 -7.35 31.84
C TYR A 38 18.99 -8.00 31.70
N GLU A 39 19.11 -8.98 30.84
CA GLU A 39 20.35 -9.71 30.59
C GLU A 39 21.22 -9.08 29.46
N GLY A 40 20.71 -8.05 28.77
CA GLY A 40 21.40 -7.42 27.66
C GLY A 40 21.45 -8.30 26.39
N ILE A 41 20.58 -9.31 26.30
CA ILE A 41 20.49 -10.21 25.14
C ILE A 41 19.49 -9.64 24.14
N ALA A 42 19.92 -9.43 22.90
CA ALA A 42 19.05 -8.97 21.84
C ALA A 42 18.20 -10.13 21.29
N VAL A 43 16.87 -9.98 21.36
CA VAL A 43 15.91 -10.93 20.80
C VAL A 43 15.13 -10.24 19.68
N PRO A 44 15.18 -10.74 18.43
CA PRO A 44 14.41 -10.14 17.35
C PRO A 44 12.91 -10.33 17.59
N PRO A 45 12.08 -9.31 17.32
CA PRO A 45 10.63 -9.44 17.37
C PRO A 45 10.11 -10.51 16.40
N ALA A 46 8.94 -11.09 16.71
CA ALA A 46 8.32 -12.13 15.88
C ALA A 46 8.02 -11.70 14.42
N PHE A 47 7.90 -10.40 14.17
CA PHE A 47 7.69 -9.82 12.83
C PHE A 47 8.98 -9.30 12.17
N PHE A 48 10.14 -9.65 12.71
CA PHE A 48 11.43 -9.23 12.18
C PHE A 48 12.04 -10.31 11.25
N PRO A 49 12.66 -9.96 10.12
CA PRO A 49 12.72 -8.62 9.52
C PRO A 49 11.37 -8.13 8.96
N ALA A 50 11.20 -6.81 8.78
CA ALA A 50 9.98 -6.25 8.20
C ALA A 50 9.77 -6.77 6.77
N ASP A 51 8.51 -7.06 6.40
CA ASP A 51 8.22 -7.57 5.06
C ASP A 51 8.41 -6.51 3.98
N PHE A 52 8.03 -5.25 4.29
CA PHE A 52 8.12 -4.14 3.35
C PHE A 52 8.31 -2.80 4.08
N ILE A 53 9.15 -1.92 3.50
CA ILE A 53 9.27 -0.52 3.89
C ILE A 53 9.26 0.40 2.67
N ASN A 54 8.79 1.62 2.85
CA ASN A 54 8.74 2.65 1.80
C ASN A 54 8.99 4.03 2.40
N GLU A 55 9.91 4.77 1.79
CA GLU A 55 10.20 6.19 2.09
C GLU A 55 10.92 6.84 0.90
N GLY A 56 11.16 8.15 0.98
CA GLY A 56 11.88 8.89 -0.03
C GLY A 56 13.34 8.46 -0.19
N VAL A 57 13.91 8.73 -1.35
CA VAL A 57 15.30 8.37 -1.71
C VAL A 57 16.36 8.95 -0.77
N ASP A 58 16.08 10.07 -0.09
CA ASP A 58 16.97 10.65 0.91
C ASP A 58 17.21 9.74 2.13
N GLN A 59 16.27 8.82 2.41
CA GLN A 59 16.37 7.85 3.51
C GLN A 59 17.41 6.74 3.29
N THR A 60 17.97 6.63 2.09
CA THR A 60 19.15 5.78 1.83
C THR A 60 20.38 6.19 2.66
N ARG A 61 20.44 7.46 3.08
CA ARG A 61 21.47 8.00 4.00
C ARG A 61 20.90 8.34 5.39
N GLY A 62 19.69 7.90 5.69
CA GLY A 62 18.99 8.18 6.93
C GLY A 62 18.37 6.91 7.51
N TRP A 63 17.04 6.82 7.49
CA TRP A 63 16.28 5.77 8.16
C TRP A 63 16.59 4.37 7.63
N PHE A 64 16.67 4.15 6.32
CA PHE A 64 17.01 2.83 5.75
C PHE A 64 18.38 2.35 6.23
N PHE A 65 19.39 3.23 6.14
CA PHE A 65 20.73 2.92 6.61
C PHE A 65 20.76 2.62 8.11
N THR A 66 20.12 3.45 8.92
CA THR A 66 20.13 3.30 10.38
C THR A 66 19.44 2.00 10.82
N LEU A 67 18.29 1.66 10.23
CA LEU A 67 17.60 0.40 10.51
C LEU A 67 18.47 -0.80 10.16
N HIS A 68 19.09 -0.77 8.97
CA HIS A 68 19.90 -1.89 8.50
C HIS A 68 21.18 -2.05 9.34
N ALA A 69 21.86 -0.95 9.68
CA ALA A 69 23.04 -0.97 10.54
C ALA A 69 22.73 -1.55 11.93
N ILE A 70 21.63 -1.12 12.57
CA ILE A 70 21.22 -1.65 13.87
C ILE A 70 20.86 -3.14 13.76
N ALA A 71 20.09 -3.52 12.76
CA ALA A 71 19.68 -4.92 12.56
C ALA A 71 20.89 -5.84 12.35
N THR A 72 21.86 -5.41 11.55
CA THR A 72 23.08 -6.17 11.30
C THR A 72 23.93 -6.29 12.57
N MET A 73 24.13 -5.19 13.30
CA MET A 73 24.96 -5.20 14.52
C MET A 73 24.34 -6.00 15.66
N VAL A 74 23.01 -5.99 15.80
CA VAL A 74 22.30 -6.58 16.96
C VAL A 74 21.84 -7.99 16.67
N PHE A 75 21.38 -8.26 15.44
CA PHE A 75 20.72 -9.53 15.09
C PHE A 75 21.44 -10.31 13.99
N ASP A 76 22.53 -9.80 13.45
CA ASP A 76 23.23 -10.36 12.27
C ASP A 76 22.28 -10.68 11.12
N SER A 77 21.34 -9.75 10.84
CA SER A 77 20.28 -9.93 9.87
C SER A 77 19.97 -8.63 9.12
N VAL A 78 19.23 -8.74 8.01
CA VAL A 78 18.63 -7.60 7.32
C VAL A 78 17.51 -7.00 8.17
N ALA A 79 17.24 -5.71 8.04
CA ALA A 79 16.14 -5.05 8.74
C ALA A 79 14.78 -5.26 8.06
N PHE A 80 14.79 -5.45 6.75
CA PHE A 80 13.60 -5.56 5.89
C PHE A 80 13.90 -6.44 4.68
N LYS A 81 12.86 -7.09 4.16
CA LYS A 81 12.94 -8.00 2.99
C LYS A 81 12.79 -7.23 1.68
N ASN A 82 11.88 -6.25 1.65
CA ASN A 82 11.57 -5.46 0.47
C ASN A 82 11.56 -3.97 0.81
N VAL A 83 11.97 -3.15 -0.15
CA VAL A 83 12.00 -1.69 0.00
C VAL A 83 11.68 -1.01 -1.33
N ILE A 84 10.80 -0.01 -1.29
CA ILE A 84 10.66 0.97 -2.36
C ILE A 84 11.24 2.29 -1.88
N SER A 85 12.21 2.80 -2.64
CA SER A 85 12.78 4.12 -2.44
C SER A 85 12.12 5.09 -3.42
N THR A 86 11.17 5.90 -2.93
CA THR A 86 10.37 6.78 -3.80
C THR A 86 11.17 7.98 -4.30
N GLY A 87 10.90 8.36 -5.55
CA GLY A 87 11.39 9.59 -6.16
C GLY A 87 10.77 10.84 -5.55
N LEU A 88 11.19 12.00 -6.03
CA LEU A 88 10.68 13.29 -5.60
C LEU A 88 9.38 13.65 -6.32
N VAL A 89 8.47 14.34 -5.62
CA VAL A 89 7.32 15.00 -6.26
C VAL A 89 7.76 16.38 -6.74
N LEU A 90 7.69 16.58 -8.06
CA LEU A 90 8.03 17.80 -8.76
C LEU A 90 6.76 18.57 -9.17
N ASP A 91 6.89 19.84 -9.52
CA ASP A 91 5.79 20.58 -10.15
C ASP A 91 5.50 20.06 -11.57
N ALA A 92 4.41 20.51 -12.20
CA ALA A 92 4.02 20.09 -13.54
C ALA A 92 5.10 20.36 -14.63
N LYS A 93 6.02 21.30 -14.36
CA LYS A 93 7.15 21.62 -15.24
C LYS A 93 8.39 20.77 -14.96
N GLY A 94 8.36 19.94 -13.91
CA GLY A 94 9.48 19.12 -13.51
C GLY A 94 10.50 19.81 -12.59
N ASN A 95 10.15 20.95 -11.98
CA ASN A 95 11.02 21.61 -11.03
C ASN A 95 10.74 21.13 -9.61
N LYS A 96 11.78 21.13 -8.77
CA LYS A 96 11.63 20.81 -7.35
C LYS A 96 10.69 21.82 -6.68
N MET A 97 9.68 21.32 -5.97
CA MET A 97 8.78 22.17 -5.21
C MET A 97 9.49 22.84 -4.04
N SER A 98 9.31 24.15 -3.88
CA SER A 98 9.91 24.94 -2.81
C SER A 98 8.97 26.05 -2.38
N LYS A 99 8.84 26.26 -1.07
CA LYS A 99 8.08 27.39 -0.50
C LYS A 99 8.61 28.73 -0.97
N HIS A 100 9.93 28.84 -1.19
CA HIS A 100 10.56 30.08 -1.67
C HIS A 100 10.19 30.42 -3.12
N VAL A 101 9.99 29.40 -3.95
CA VAL A 101 9.59 29.55 -5.36
C VAL A 101 8.08 29.72 -5.49
N GLY A 102 7.31 29.31 -4.49
CA GLY A 102 5.84 29.39 -4.50
C GLY A 102 5.17 28.35 -5.40
N ASN A 103 5.88 27.29 -5.79
CA ASN A 103 5.38 26.22 -6.66
C ASN A 103 4.95 24.97 -5.88
N VAL A 104 4.75 25.07 -4.58
CA VAL A 104 4.31 23.97 -3.73
C VAL A 104 2.81 23.75 -3.92
N THR A 105 2.43 22.54 -4.32
CA THR A 105 1.04 22.10 -4.34
C THR A 105 0.62 21.67 -2.95
N ASN A 106 -0.47 22.24 -2.43
CA ASN A 106 -1.03 21.83 -1.15
C ASN A 106 -1.87 20.56 -1.34
N PRO A 107 -1.48 19.42 -0.74
CA PRO A 107 -2.20 18.16 -0.92
C PRO A 107 -3.64 18.20 -0.37
N PHE A 108 -3.90 18.95 0.70
CA PHE A 108 -5.25 19.09 1.25
C PHE A 108 -6.20 19.85 0.31
N GLU A 109 -5.69 20.88 -0.37
CA GLU A 109 -6.47 21.60 -1.39
C GLU A 109 -6.81 20.70 -2.56
N MET A 110 -5.86 19.86 -3.00
CA MET A 110 -6.09 18.90 -4.07
C MET A 110 -7.11 17.84 -3.66
N MET A 111 -6.99 17.28 -2.46
CA MET A 111 -7.95 16.32 -1.94
C MET A 111 -9.35 16.92 -1.74
N ASN A 112 -9.44 18.14 -1.27
CA ASN A 112 -10.74 18.83 -1.13
C ASN A 112 -11.40 19.15 -2.48
N LYS A 113 -10.60 19.46 -3.50
CA LYS A 113 -11.11 19.82 -4.83
C LYS A 113 -11.47 18.61 -5.69
N TYR A 114 -10.63 17.59 -5.69
CA TYR A 114 -10.73 16.44 -6.61
C TYR A 114 -11.15 15.14 -5.92
N GLY A 115 -11.07 15.06 -4.61
CA GLY A 115 -11.22 13.85 -3.82
C GLY A 115 -9.87 13.19 -3.50
N ALA A 116 -9.80 12.49 -2.37
CA ALA A 116 -8.57 11.82 -1.93
C ALA A 116 -8.19 10.64 -2.85
N ASP A 117 -9.17 9.85 -3.29
CA ASP A 117 -8.91 8.68 -4.11
C ASP A 117 -8.35 9.03 -5.51
N PRO A 118 -8.88 10.03 -6.25
CA PRO A 118 -8.24 10.48 -7.48
C PRO A 118 -6.80 10.97 -7.31
N VAL A 119 -6.51 11.69 -6.23
CA VAL A 119 -5.13 12.14 -5.93
C VAL A 119 -4.22 10.94 -5.69
N ARG A 120 -4.64 10.00 -4.85
CA ARG A 120 -3.85 8.79 -4.53
C ARG A 120 -3.64 7.92 -5.77
N PHE A 121 -4.70 7.69 -6.54
CA PHE A 121 -4.64 6.89 -7.76
C PHE A 121 -3.69 7.52 -8.78
N TYR A 122 -3.81 8.83 -9.03
CA TYR A 122 -2.89 9.54 -9.91
C TYR A 122 -1.43 9.42 -9.46
N MET A 123 -1.14 9.57 -8.17
CA MET A 123 0.23 9.46 -7.66
C MET A 123 0.83 8.07 -7.80
N MET A 124 -0.01 7.02 -7.77
CA MET A 124 0.46 5.63 -7.88
C MET A 124 0.59 5.16 -9.33
N THR A 125 -0.19 5.75 -10.26
CA THR A 125 -0.28 5.26 -11.64
C THR A 125 0.42 6.15 -12.67
N ASN A 126 0.80 7.39 -12.31
CA ASN A 126 1.35 8.36 -13.26
C ASN A 126 2.85 8.15 -13.56
N SER A 127 3.60 7.56 -12.65
CA SER A 127 5.02 7.21 -12.84
C SER A 127 5.43 6.11 -11.89
N GLU A 128 6.49 5.40 -12.24
CA GLU A 128 7.07 4.38 -11.36
C GLU A 128 7.43 4.98 -9.99
N PRO A 129 7.22 4.25 -8.87
CA PRO A 129 7.43 4.80 -7.53
C PRO A 129 8.85 5.34 -7.28
N TRP A 130 9.86 4.74 -7.90
CA TRP A 130 11.27 5.16 -7.79
C TRP A 130 11.66 6.32 -8.69
N ASP A 131 10.81 6.71 -9.64
CA ASP A 131 11.01 7.85 -10.51
C ASP A 131 10.43 9.14 -9.91
N ASN A 132 10.89 10.28 -10.42
CA ASN A 132 10.34 11.56 -10.02
C ASN A 132 8.96 11.78 -10.63
N LEU A 133 7.97 11.99 -9.78
CA LEU A 133 6.60 12.28 -10.17
C LEU A 133 6.43 13.77 -10.52
N LYS A 134 6.03 14.10 -11.74
CA LYS A 134 5.54 15.43 -12.10
C LYS A 134 4.07 15.55 -11.72
N PHE A 135 3.80 16.31 -10.67
CA PHE A 135 2.43 16.48 -10.18
C PHE A 135 1.70 17.54 -11.00
N ASP A 136 0.68 17.09 -11.74
CA ASP A 136 -0.19 17.94 -12.53
C ASP A 136 -1.65 17.83 -12.05
N PRO A 137 -2.25 18.94 -11.54
CA PRO A 137 -3.66 18.96 -11.16
C PRO A 137 -4.64 18.57 -12.27
N GLU A 138 -4.30 18.83 -13.54
CA GLU A 138 -5.15 18.42 -14.67
C GLU A 138 -5.17 16.91 -14.85
N GLY A 139 -4.04 16.22 -14.62
CA GLY A 139 -3.96 14.76 -14.61
C GLY A 139 -4.79 14.14 -13.49
N VAL A 140 -4.82 14.76 -12.31
CA VAL A 140 -5.70 14.34 -11.20
C VAL A 140 -7.18 14.46 -11.59
N ASP A 141 -7.56 15.57 -12.24
CA ASP A 141 -8.94 15.77 -12.72
C ASP A 141 -9.31 14.78 -13.82
N GLU A 142 -8.38 14.41 -14.67
CA GLU A 142 -8.57 13.38 -15.68
C GLU A 142 -8.86 12.00 -15.04
N CYS A 143 -8.08 11.59 -14.04
CA CYS A 143 -8.33 10.37 -13.26
C CYS A 143 -9.72 10.41 -12.62
N ARG A 144 -10.08 11.53 -12.00
CA ARG A 144 -11.40 11.72 -11.40
C ARG A 144 -12.53 11.53 -12.40
N ARG A 145 -12.43 12.15 -13.59
CA ARG A 145 -13.49 12.09 -14.61
C ARG A 145 -13.53 10.76 -15.34
N LYS A 146 -12.39 10.26 -15.81
CA LYS A 146 -12.34 9.09 -16.69
C LYS A 146 -12.48 7.78 -15.90
N PHE A 147 -11.73 7.60 -14.82
CA PHE A 147 -11.75 6.37 -14.06
C PHE A 147 -12.86 6.39 -13.01
N PHE A 148 -12.78 7.26 -12.02
CA PHE A 148 -13.75 7.29 -10.92
C PHE A 148 -15.16 7.70 -11.36
N GLY A 149 -15.27 8.64 -12.31
CA GLY A 149 -16.56 9.04 -12.88
C GLY A 149 -17.24 7.88 -13.62
N THR A 150 -16.48 7.11 -14.39
CA THR A 150 -17.01 5.94 -15.10
C THR A 150 -17.43 4.85 -14.11
N LEU A 151 -16.60 4.54 -13.11
CA LEU A 151 -16.91 3.56 -12.07
C LEU A 151 -18.17 3.96 -11.29
N TYR A 152 -18.26 5.22 -10.86
CA TYR A 152 -19.41 5.74 -10.14
C TYR A 152 -20.69 5.67 -10.99
N ASN A 153 -20.64 6.07 -12.25
CA ASN A 153 -21.79 6.04 -13.15
C ASN A 153 -22.25 4.59 -13.40
N THR A 154 -21.33 3.65 -13.58
CA THR A 154 -21.63 2.23 -13.74
C THR A 154 -22.33 1.68 -12.50
N TYR A 155 -21.78 1.98 -11.31
CA TYR A 155 -22.41 1.59 -10.05
C TYR A 155 -23.78 2.24 -9.85
N SER A 156 -23.92 3.52 -10.13
CA SER A 156 -25.19 4.24 -9.97
C SER A 156 -26.28 3.68 -10.89
N PHE A 157 -25.92 3.34 -12.12
CA PHE A 157 -26.83 2.68 -13.06
C PHE A 157 -27.28 1.33 -12.51
N PHE A 158 -26.34 0.49 -12.09
CA PHE A 158 -26.66 -0.81 -11.49
C PHE A 158 -27.55 -0.65 -10.25
N ALA A 159 -27.17 0.22 -9.31
CA ALA A 159 -27.90 0.42 -8.06
C ALA A 159 -29.34 0.91 -8.28
N LEU A 160 -29.55 1.79 -9.28
CA LEU A 160 -30.89 2.26 -9.63
C LEU A 160 -31.82 1.10 -9.98
N TYR A 161 -31.40 0.23 -10.90
CA TYR A 161 -32.23 -0.89 -11.35
C TYR A 161 -32.30 -2.02 -10.31
N ALA A 162 -31.21 -2.31 -9.62
CA ALA A 162 -31.19 -3.28 -8.53
C ALA A 162 -32.21 -2.93 -7.43
N ASN A 163 -32.33 -1.65 -7.07
CA ASN A 163 -33.32 -1.18 -6.11
C ASN A 163 -34.77 -1.29 -6.64
N VAL A 164 -34.98 -0.98 -7.91
CA VAL A 164 -36.31 -1.09 -8.53
C VAL A 164 -36.77 -2.55 -8.61
N ASP A 165 -35.86 -3.46 -8.98
CA ASP A 165 -36.17 -4.88 -9.16
C ASP A 165 -36.12 -5.67 -7.82
N GLY A 166 -35.73 -5.04 -6.72
CA GLY A 166 -35.60 -5.72 -5.43
C GLY A 166 -34.49 -6.77 -5.44
N TYR A 167 -33.41 -6.54 -6.19
CA TYR A 167 -32.30 -7.46 -6.36
C TYR A 167 -31.60 -7.76 -5.04
N ASP A 168 -31.46 -9.04 -4.74
CA ASP A 168 -30.70 -9.52 -3.56
C ASP A 168 -29.40 -10.21 -3.99
N ALA A 169 -28.27 -9.58 -3.72
CA ALA A 169 -26.96 -10.11 -4.06
C ALA A 169 -26.62 -11.43 -3.33
N THR A 170 -27.27 -11.73 -2.20
CA THR A 170 -27.04 -12.97 -1.45
C THR A 170 -27.61 -14.21 -2.17
N THR A 171 -28.54 -14.00 -3.11
CA THR A 171 -29.17 -15.07 -3.90
C THR A 171 -28.47 -15.29 -5.24
N CYS A 172 -27.40 -14.58 -5.54
CA CYS A 172 -26.71 -14.68 -6.82
C CYS A 172 -26.02 -16.04 -6.99
N GLU A 173 -26.28 -16.66 -8.13
CA GLU A 173 -25.55 -17.83 -8.59
C GLU A 173 -24.32 -17.40 -9.44
N ALA A 174 -23.29 -18.24 -9.45
CA ALA A 174 -22.18 -18.07 -10.37
C ALA A 174 -22.64 -18.13 -11.83
N VAL A 175 -21.98 -17.38 -12.72
CA VAL A 175 -22.28 -17.42 -14.15
C VAL A 175 -22.11 -18.83 -14.69
N LYS A 176 -23.16 -19.37 -15.27
CA LYS A 176 -23.20 -20.75 -15.81
C LYS A 176 -22.41 -20.82 -17.13
N ALA A 177 -21.95 -22.03 -17.45
CA ALA A 177 -21.18 -22.27 -18.69
C ALA A 177 -21.99 -22.02 -19.97
N ASP A 178 -23.31 -22.15 -19.89
CA ASP A 178 -24.28 -21.90 -20.97
C ASP A 178 -24.86 -20.48 -20.98
N ALA A 179 -24.35 -19.59 -20.12
CA ALA A 179 -24.74 -18.17 -20.10
C ALA A 179 -24.44 -17.49 -21.44
N PRO A 180 -25.11 -16.37 -21.74
CA PRO A 180 -24.84 -15.58 -22.95
C PRO A 180 -23.33 -15.25 -23.11
N GLU A 181 -22.88 -15.19 -24.35
CA GLU A 181 -21.44 -14.97 -24.64
C GLU A 181 -20.91 -13.69 -24.01
N ILE A 182 -21.70 -12.61 -23.98
CA ILE A 182 -21.31 -11.33 -23.39
C ILE A 182 -21.08 -11.44 -21.88
N ASP A 183 -21.89 -12.22 -21.18
CA ASP A 183 -21.76 -12.42 -19.72
C ASP A 183 -20.49 -13.22 -19.41
N ARG A 184 -20.24 -14.28 -20.18
CA ARG A 184 -19.01 -15.06 -20.06
C ARG A 184 -17.77 -14.25 -20.40
N TRP A 185 -17.88 -13.39 -21.43
CA TRP A 185 -16.78 -12.50 -21.85
C TRP A 185 -16.42 -11.52 -20.73
N ILE A 186 -17.37 -10.81 -20.12
CA ILE A 186 -17.07 -9.82 -19.08
C ILE A 186 -16.48 -10.46 -17.84
N ILE A 187 -16.96 -11.63 -17.43
CA ILE A 187 -16.40 -12.38 -16.31
C ILE A 187 -14.97 -12.86 -16.61
N SER A 188 -14.71 -13.32 -17.83
CA SER A 188 -13.35 -13.68 -18.28
C SER A 188 -12.41 -12.49 -18.23
N LYS A 189 -12.87 -11.30 -18.67
CA LYS A 189 -12.10 -10.06 -18.58
C LYS A 189 -11.81 -9.65 -17.14
N LEU A 190 -12.80 -9.74 -16.25
CA LEU A 190 -12.63 -9.47 -14.82
C LEU A 190 -11.59 -10.39 -14.19
N ASN A 191 -11.68 -11.70 -14.44
CA ASN A 191 -10.72 -12.67 -13.90
C ASN A 191 -9.29 -12.42 -14.44
N SER A 192 -9.17 -12.03 -15.72
CA SER A 192 -7.87 -11.66 -16.30
C SER A 192 -7.31 -10.39 -15.67
N LEU A 193 -8.15 -9.39 -15.39
CA LEU A 193 -7.78 -8.17 -14.70
C LEU A 193 -7.32 -8.47 -13.27
N ILE A 194 -8.10 -9.24 -12.50
CA ILE A 194 -7.74 -9.63 -11.12
C ILE A 194 -6.37 -10.33 -11.11
N LYS A 195 -6.15 -11.28 -12.03
CA LYS A 195 -4.88 -11.97 -12.12
C LYS A 195 -3.71 -11.03 -12.45
N GLY A 196 -3.90 -10.11 -13.39
CA GLY A 196 -2.88 -9.13 -13.78
C GLY A 196 -2.55 -8.17 -12.65
N VAL A 197 -3.57 -7.52 -12.08
CA VAL A 197 -3.38 -6.56 -10.98
C VAL A 197 -2.73 -7.24 -9.76
N THR A 198 -3.16 -8.45 -9.42
CA THR A 198 -2.56 -9.20 -8.30
C THR A 198 -1.07 -9.46 -8.56
N ALA A 199 -0.71 -9.91 -9.76
CA ALA A 199 0.68 -10.18 -10.09
C ALA A 199 1.57 -8.93 -10.01
N GLU A 200 1.11 -7.79 -10.54
CA GLU A 200 1.86 -6.54 -10.50
C GLU A 200 1.99 -6.00 -9.06
N LEU A 201 0.94 -6.10 -8.24
CA LEU A 201 0.99 -5.68 -6.84
C LEU A 201 1.89 -6.60 -5.98
N GLU A 202 1.93 -7.90 -6.26
CA GLU A 202 2.85 -8.86 -5.62
C GLU A 202 4.32 -8.55 -5.97
N ASP A 203 4.57 -8.00 -7.17
CA ASP A 203 5.90 -7.52 -7.60
C ASP A 203 6.19 -6.06 -7.17
N PHE A 204 5.34 -5.47 -6.35
CA PHE A 204 5.43 -4.07 -5.89
C PHE A 204 5.41 -3.03 -7.01
N ASP A 205 4.73 -3.32 -8.14
CA ASP A 205 4.57 -2.41 -9.27
C ASP A 205 3.13 -1.84 -9.33
N PRO A 206 2.81 -0.81 -8.53
CA PRO A 206 1.49 -0.20 -8.52
C PRO A 206 1.18 0.59 -9.80
N THR A 207 2.20 1.00 -10.54
CA THR A 207 2.04 1.78 -11.78
C THR A 207 1.43 0.91 -12.87
N ARG A 208 1.91 -0.32 -13.03
CA ARG A 208 1.34 -1.28 -13.99
C ARG A 208 0.02 -1.89 -13.51
N ALA A 209 -0.17 -1.98 -12.20
CA ALA A 209 -1.41 -2.48 -11.62
C ALA A 209 -2.60 -1.52 -11.89
N GLY A 210 -2.36 -0.20 -11.99
CA GLY A 210 -3.37 0.84 -12.22
C GLY A 210 -3.63 1.19 -13.65
#